data_3b580a7c7a8aaf4c5d23aada20224b5d
#
_entry.id   3b580a7c7a8aaf4c5d23aada20224b5d
#
_cell.length_a   1.000
_cell.length_b   1.000
_cell.length_c   1.000
_cell.angle_alpha   90.00
_cell.angle_beta   90.00
_cell.angle_gamma   90.00
#
_symmetry.space_group_name_H-M   'P 1'
#
loop_
_entity.id
_entity.type
_entity.pdbx_description
1 polymer ?
#
loop_
_entity_poly.entity_id
_entity_poly.type
_entity_poly.pdbx_seq_one_letter_code
_entity_poly.pdbx_strand_id
1 'polypeptide(L)'
;MTGVPSSTWFSAAPHWEWLIALYFFLGGLAGGSYFLSALIDLFGSREHRPLAHLGYYVAFPCLALSGLLLAVDLGRPLRAWHMFIQSNTYRPMFKYWSPMSIGSWALAILGFFAFLSFLAALAEDGRIRWSGLRRLRAPSPAGRIIAVLGGFFGFYVAGYTGVLLAVTNRPIWSDTPLLGLLFIVSAASTSSALMILLAYRSGRTTPVVADLHRMDDWVIALELLVLIAVMVSLGPVLSAWLNVWGILLAIVIVLGMIAPLVLSWRARRFHQVTLATPALLVLVGGFLLRVVIVFSAQSV
;
A
#
# COMPACT_ATOMS: atom_id res chain seq x y z
N MET A 1 10.94 -18.45 30.32
CA MET A 1 10.87 -16.98 30.08
C MET A 1 12.26 -16.55 29.60
N THR A 2 12.47 -16.59 28.31
CA THR A 2 13.66 -16.02 27.68
C THR A 2 13.43 -14.52 27.62
N GLY A 3 14.01 -13.77 28.56
CA GLY A 3 13.91 -12.33 28.57
C GLY A 3 14.48 -11.76 27.28
N VAL A 4 13.61 -11.20 26.46
CA VAL A 4 14.01 -10.48 25.26
C VAL A 4 14.70 -9.20 25.72
N PRO A 5 15.98 -8.97 25.43
CA PRO A 5 16.67 -7.74 25.78
C PRO A 5 16.21 -6.62 24.87
N SER A 6 14.98 -6.12 25.07
CA SER A 6 14.37 -5.18 24.11
C SER A 6 14.23 -3.76 24.62
N SER A 7 14.59 -3.47 25.87
CA SER A 7 14.48 -2.11 26.37
C SER A 7 15.78 -1.63 26.96
N THR A 8 16.30 -0.54 26.42
CA THR A 8 17.20 0.31 27.17
C THR A 8 16.39 0.92 28.34
N TRP A 9 17.03 1.12 29.47
CA TRP A 9 16.41 1.64 30.71
C TRP A 9 15.61 2.93 30.53
N PHE A 10 15.72 3.60 29.39
CA PHE A 10 15.14 4.91 29.08
C PHE A 10 14.17 4.93 27.90
N SER A 11 13.91 3.79 27.25
CA SER A 11 13.00 3.73 26.12
C SER A 11 11.82 2.79 26.40
N ALA A 12 10.60 3.28 26.27
CA ALA A 12 9.43 2.44 26.24
C ALA A 12 9.36 1.68 24.91
N ALA A 13 8.91 0.44 24.96
CA ALA A 13 8.62 -0.31 23.74
C ALA A 13 7.54 0.43 22.91
N PRO A 14 7.69 0.55 21.58
CA PRO A 14 6.67 1.19 20.76
C PRO A 14 5.36 0.40 20.89
N HIS A 15 4.29 1.11 21.22
CA HIS A 15 2.94 0.57 21.27
C HIS A 15 2.15 1.19 20.11
N TRP A 16 1.92 0.40 19.06
CA TRP A 16 1.21 0.85 17.87
C TRP A 16 -0.23 0.35 17.92
N GLU A 17 -1.15 1.26 17.76
CA GLU A 17 -2.58 1.01 17.82
C GLU A 17 -3.18 0.69 16.44
N TRP A 18 -4.48 0.45 16.40
CA TRP A 18 -5.23 0.12 15.18
C TRP A 18 -5.13 1.20 14.09
N LEU A 19 -4.94 2.46 14.46
CA LEU A 19 -4.77 3.55 13.51
C LEU A 19 -3.56 3.33 12.60
N ILE A 20 -2.48 2.78 13.15
CA ILE A 20 -1.25 2.46 12.38
C ILE A 20 -1.47 1.30 11.42
N ALA A 21 -2.14 0.22 11.84
CA ALA A 21 -2.44 -0.89 10.94
C ALA A 21 -3.33 -0.45 9.77
N LEU A 22 -4.33 0.37 10.06
CA LEU A 22 -5.22 0.95 9.04
C LEU A 22 -4.47 1.93 8.12
N TYR A 23 -3.61 2.77 8.68
CA TYR A 23 -2.73 3.64 7.90
C TYR A 23 -1.81 2.84 6.97
N PHE A 24 -1.19 1.77 7.44
CA PHE A 24 -0.33 0.92 6.60
C PHE A 24 -1.09 0.31 5.42
N PHE A 25 -2.33 -0.10 5.66
CA PHE A 25 -3.19 -0.62 4.60
C PHE A 25 -3.57 0.46 3.59
N LEU A 26 -4.10 1.59 4.04
CA LEU A 26 -4.53 2.69 3.17
C LEU A 26 -3.36 3.35 2.46
N GLY A 27 -2.22 3.51 3.13
CA GLY A 27 -0.98 4.01 2.52
C GLY A 27 -0.45 3.07 1.45
N GLY A 28 -0.52 1.76 1.68
CA GLY A 28 -0.21 0.74 0.68
C GLY A 28 -1.15 0.81 -0.52
N LEU A 29 -2.46 0.88 -0.29
CA LEU A 29 -3.46 1.07 -1.35
C LEU A 29 -3.22 2.35 -2.16
N ALA A 30 -2.94 3.46 -1.48
CA ALA A 30 -2.68 4.73 -2.13
C ALA A 30 -1.42 4.67 -3.01
N GLY A 31 -0.31 4.19 -2.44
CA GLY A 31 0.96 4.07 -3.13
C GLY A 31 0.91 3.09 -4.29
N GLY A 32 0.35 1.90 -4.06
CA GLY A 32 0.19 0.85 -5.07
C GLY A 32 -0.75 1.29 -6.20
N SER A 33 -1.91 1.88 -5.88
CA SER A 33 -2.86 2.38 -6.90
C SER A 33 -2.25 3.49 -7.75
N TYR A 34 -1.50 4.41 -7.14
CA TYR A 34 -0.81 5.46 -7.89
C TYR A 34 0.26 4.86 -8.80
N PHE A 35 1.10 3.98 -8.25
CA PHE A 35 2.18 3.33 -9.00
C PHE A 35 1.65 2.55 -10.21
N LEU A 36 0.62 1.71 -10.03
CA LEU A 36 0.00 0.96 -11.12
C LEU A 36 -0.61 1.89 -12.16
N SER A 37 -1.29 2.96 -11.75
CA SER A 37 -1.86 3.95 -12.68
C SER A 37 -0.79 4.68 -13.46
N ALA A 38 0.33 5.02 -12.82
CA ALA A 38 1.47 5.63 -13.49
C ALA A 38 2.11 4.68 -14.52
N LEU A 39 2.26 3.41 -14.20
CA LEU A 39 2.74 2.40 -15.17
C LEU A 39 1.80 2.29 -16.37
N ILE A 40 0.48 2.26 -16.14
CA ILE A 40 -0.51 2.21 -17.20
C ILE A 40 -0.43 3.48 -18.08
N ASP A 41 -0.29 4.66 -17.48
CA ASP A 41 -0.18 5.91 -18.23
C ASP A 41 1.12 6.04 -19.02
N LEU A 42 2.23 5.46 -18.54
CA LEU A 42 3.55 5.55 -19.18
C LEU A 42 3.76 4.49 -20.27
N PHE A 43 3.28 3.28 -20.03
CA PHE A 43 3.58 2.09 -20.86
C PHE A 43 2.35 1.44 -21.46
N GLY A 44 1.14 1.73 -20.93
CA GLY A 44 -0.11 1.14 -21.41
C GLY A 44 -0.61 1.77 -22.71
N SER A 45 -1.52 1.06 -23.38
CA SER A 45 -2.23 1.59 -24.55
C SER A 45 -3.32 2.60 -24.12
N ARG A 46 -3.86 3.34 -25.11
CA ARG A 46 -4.96 4.27 -24.85
C ARG A 46 -6.21 3.63 -24.26
N GLU A 47 -6.43 2.35 -24.56
CA GLU A 47 -7.56 1.56 -24.05
C GLU A 47 -7.47 1.31 -22.53
N HIS A 48 -6.25 1.30 -21.97
CA HIS A 48 -6.01 1.11 -20.52
C HIS A 48 -6.23 2.38 -19.69
N ARG A 49 -6.31 3.56 -20.30
CA ARG A 49 -6.45 4.84 -19.60
C ARG A 49 -7.62 4.91 -18.60
N PRO A 50 -8.83 4.40 -18.92
CA PRO A 50 -9.92 4.42 -17.96
C PRO A 50 -9.63 3.64 -16.68
N LEU A 51 -8.75 2.63 -16.74
CA LEU A 51 -8.28 1.88 -15.59
C LEU A 51 -7.32 2.71 -14.74
N ALA A 52 -6.39 3.44 -15.37
CA ALA A 52 -5.50 4.36 -14.65
C ALA A 52 -6.28 5.46 -13.90
N HIS A 53 -7.41 5.94 -14.45
CA HIS A 53 -8.28 6.88 -13.72
C HIS A 53 -8.77 6.31 -12.40
N LEU A 54 -9.18 5.03 -12.39
CA LEU A 54 -9.66 4.39 -11.16
C LEU A 54 -8.58 4.37 -10.07
N GLY A 55 -7.33 4.08 -10.45
CA GLY A 55 -6.25 4.08 -9.48
C GLY A 55 -5.93 5.48 -8.93
N TYR A 56 -5.97 6.54 -9.76
CA TYR A 56 -5.81 7.91 -9.26
C TYR A 56 -6.98 8.35 -8.36
N TYR A 57 -8.21 7.88 -8.65
CA TYR A 57 -9.38 8.14 -7.80
C TYR A 57 -9.28 7.43 -6.44
N VAL A 58 -8.56 6.31 -6.36
CA VAL A 58 -8.28 5.62 -5.11
C VAL A 58 -7.10 6.27 -4.37
N ALA A 59 -6.01 6.57 -5.10
CA ALA A 59 -4.74 7.00 -4.52
C ALA A 59 -4.88 8.25 -3.64
N PHE A 60 -5.48 9.32 -4.15
CA PHE A 60 -5.56 10.58 -3.42
C PHE A 60 -6.44 10.50 -2.16
N PRO A 61 -7.69 9.99 -2.19
CA PRO A 61 -8.52 9.89 -0.99
C PRO A 61 -7.91 8.95 0.07
N CYS A 62 -7.36 7.80 -0.34
CA CYS A 62 -6.70 6.87 0.59
C CYS A 62 -5.48 7.52 1.23
N LEU A 63 -4.70 8.29 0.48
CA LEU A 63 -3.54 8.99 0.99
C LEU A 63 -3.91 10.13 1.96
N ALA A 64 -4.95 10.91 1.62
CA ALA A 64 -5.47 11.96 2.49
C ALA A 64 -5.96 11.37 3.82
N LEU A 65 -6.70 10.26 3.75
CA LEU A 65 -7.15 9.55 4.95
C LEU A 65 -5.97 8.98 5.76
N SER A 66 -4.95 8.44 5.09
CA SER A 66 -3.70 7.96 5.73
C SER A 66 -2.99 9.08 6.49
N GLY A 67 -2.86 10.26 5.88
CA GLY A 67 -2.28 11.43 6.53
C GLY A 67 -3.10 11.91 7.74
N LEU A 68 -4.43 11.85 7.64
CA LEU A 68 -5.32 12.18 8.74
C LEU A 68 -5.17 11.19 9.91
N LEU A 69 -5.14 9.88 9.62
CA LEU A 69 -4.94 8.85 10.64
C LEU A 69 -3.61 9.04 11.38
N LEU A 70 -2.52 9.31 10.66
CA LEU A 70 -1.23 9.61 11.27
C LEU A 70 -1.27 10.88 12.13
N ALA A 71 -1.96 11.93 11.68
CA ALA A 71 -2.10 13.15 12.45
C ALA A 71 -2.88 12.93 13.76
N VAL A 72 -3.92 12.08 13.71
CA VAL A 72 -4.70 11.69 14.90
C VAL A 72 -3.86 10.84 15.84
N ASP A 73 -3.14 9.85 15.30
CA ASP A 73 -2.26 8.95 16.06
C ASP A 73 -1.14 9.68 16.82
N LEU A 74 -0.74 10.84 16.34
CA LEU A 74 0.25 11.70 17.03
C LEU A 74 -0.21 12.15 18.43
N GLY A 75 -1.48 11.95 18.78
CA GLY A 75 -2.08 12.42 20.04
C GLY A 75 -2.20 13.96 20.16
N ARG A 76 -1.55 14.69 19.26
CA ARG A 76 -1.61 16.17 19.14
C ARG A 76 -1.68 16.57 17.67
N PRO A 77 -2.82 16.35 16.98
CA PRO A 77 -2.94 16.50 15.53
C PRO A 77 -2.59 17.90 15.01
N LEU A 78 -2.87 18.95 15.78
CA LEU A 78 -2.51 20.33 15.45
C LEU A 78 -0.99 20.58 15.39
N ARG A 79 -0.17 19.66 15.87
CA ARG A 79 1.30 19.73 15.80
C ARG A 79 1.88 18.89 14.66
N ALA A 80 1.07 18.24 13.84
CA ALA A 80 1.53 17.41 12.72
C ALA A 80 2.44 18.18 11.73
N TRP A 81 2.21 19.48 11.55
CA TRP A 81 3.04 20.33 10.70
C TRP A 81 4.51 20.46 11.18
N HIS A 82 4.80 20.20 12.47
CA HIS A 82 6.18 20.17 12.99
C HIS A 82 7.01 19.01 12.39
N MET A 83 6.38 18.02 11.76
CA MET A 83 7.10 16.98 11.01
C MET A 83 7.80 17.57 9.77
N PHE A 84 7.34 18.71 9.27
CA PHE A 84 7.83 19.37 8.07
C PHE A 84 8.61 20.65 8.34
N ILE A 85 8.20 21.38 9.40
CA ILE A 85 8.76 22.70 9.73
C ILE A 85 9.13 22.72 11.21
N GLN A 86 10.35 23.10 11.51
CA GLN A 86 10.83 23.26 12.87
C GLN A 86 10.19 24.50 13.53
N SER A 87 9.53 24.31 14.67
CA SER A 87 8.76 25.38 15.33
C SER A 87 9.59 26.58 15.77
N ASN A 88 10.88 26.39 16.16
CA ASN A 88 11.72 27.45 16.70
C ASN A 88 12.39 28.30 15.62
N THR A 89 12.72 27.71 14.48
CA THR A 89 13.51 28.36 13.41
C THR A 89 12.73 28.55 12.12
N TYR A 90 11.52 27.98 12.03
CA TYR A 90 10.68 27.92 10.82
C TYR A 90 11.40 27.37 9.57
N ARG A 91 12.46 26.57 9.79
CA ARG A 91 13.22 25.92 8.71
C ARG A 91 12.60 24.56 8.36
N PRO A 92 12.72 24.09 7.12
CA PRO A 92 12.32 22.74 6.75
C PRO A 92 12.99 21.69 7.67
N MET A 93 12.20 20.78 8.21
CA MET A 93 12.64 19.71 9.09
C MET A 93 12.83 18.43 8.26
N PHE A 94 13.97 18.26 7.64
CA PHE A 94 14.31 17.03 6.93
C PHE A 94 15.52 16.38 7.58
N LYS A 95 15.29 15.21 8.20
CA LYS A 95 16.33 14.39 8.84
C LYS A 95 16.54 13.15 7.99
N TYR A 96 17.57 13.14 7.15
CA TYR A 96 17.84 12.04 6.22
C TYR A 96 18.17 10.70 6.92
N TRP A 97 18.59 10.73 8.19
CA TRP A 97 18.85 9.54 9.02
C TRP A 97 17.60 8.99 9.74
N SER A 98 16.48 9.72 9.71
CA SER A 98 15.25 9.31 10.38
C SER A 98 14.25 8.74 9.37
N PRO A 99 13.95 7.44 9.42
CA PRO A 99 12.94 6.85 8.56
C PRO A 99 11.59 7.56 8.63
N MET A 100 11.14 7.95 9.84
CA MET A 100 9.90 8.71 10.01
C MET A 100 9.92 10.05 9.26
N SER A 101 11.04 10.80 9.33
CA SER A 101 11.15 12.08 8.62
C SER A 101 11.10 11.88 7.10
N ILE A 102 11.85 10.89 6.58
CA ILE A 102 11.84 10.57 5.15
C ILE A 102 10.43 10.15 4.71
N GLY A 103 9.77 9.29 5.49
CA GLY A 103 8.42 8.82 5.18
C GLY A 103 7.38 9.92 5.18
N SER A 104 7.42 10.85 6.14
CA SER A 104 6.52 12.00 6.18
C SER A 104 6.65 12.87 4.94
N TRP A 105 7.88 13.19 4.53
CA TRP A 105 8.13 13.94 3.31
C TRP A 105 7.72 13.17 2.05
N ALA A 106 8.01 11.88 1.97
CA ALA A 106 7.59 11.03 0.84
C ALA A 106 6.06 10.99 0.72
N LEU A 107 5.35 10.88 1.85
CA LEU A 107 3.89 10.89 1.88
C LEU A 107 3.33 12.24 1.40
N ALA A 108 3.92 13.35 1.81
CA ALA A 108 3.51 14.69 1.38
C ALA A 108 3.77 14.91 -0.11
N ILE A 109 4.94 14.48 -0.61
CA ILE A 109 5.30 14.60 -2.04
C ILE A 109 4.36 13.72 -2.88
N LEU A 110 4.12 12.48 -2.47
CA LEU A 110 3.14 11.62 -3.13
C LEU A 110 1.75 12.26 -3.09
N GLY A 111 1.36 12.85 -1.95
CA GLY A 111 0.09 13.57 -1.79
C GLY A 111 -0.09 14.69 -2.81
N PHE A 112 0.96 15.45 -3.04
CA PHE A 112 0.96 16.50 -4.07
C PHE A 112 0.75 15.92 -5.48
N PHE A 113 1.52 14.91 -5.87
CA PHE A 113 1.36 14.27 -7.18
C PHE A 113 0.02 13.54 -7.33
N ALA A 114 -0.45 12.87 -6.29
CA ALA A 114 -1.74 12.19 -6.28
C ALA A 114 -2.89 13.18 -6.44
N PHE A 115 -2.82 14.33 -5.77
CA PHE A 115 -3.81 15.41 -5.94
C PHE A 115 -3.83 15.95 -7.36
N LEU A 116 -2.68 16.25 -7.95
CA LEU A 116 -2.59 16.71 -9.35
C LEU A 116 -3.18 15.68 -10.32
N SER A 117 -2.81 14.41 -10.16
CA SER A 117 -3.30 13.33 -11.03
C SER A 117 -4.79 13.07 -10.84
N PHE A 118 -5.30 13.19 -9.62
CA PHE A 118 -6.72 13.10 -9.29
C PHE A 118 -7.53 14.21 -9.99
N LEU A 119 -7.08 15.47 -9.89
CA LEU A 119 -7.71 16.61 -10.57
C LEU A 119 -7.66 16.44 -12.09
N ALA A 120 -6.55 15.98 -12.63
CA ALA A 120 -6.37 15.75 -14.05
C ALA A 120 -7.30 14.64 -14.56
N ALA A 121 -7.49 13.56 -13.81
CA ALA A 121 -8.43 12.50 -14.12
C ALA A 121 -9.88 13.00 -14.10
N LEU A 122 -10.26 13.83 -13.10
CA LEU A 122 -11.58 14.47 -13.05
C LEU A 122 -11.84 15.41 -14.25
N ALA A 123 -10.80 16.11 -14.72
CA ALA A 123 -10.91 16.99 -15.88
C ALA A 123 -11.04 16.19 -17.19
N GLU A 124 -10.36 15.03 -17.31
CA GLU A 124 -10.52 14.14 -18.47
C GLU A 124 -11.91 13.50 -18.51
N ASP A 125 -12.47 13.10 -17.36
CA ASP A 125 -13.82 12.56 -17.25
C ASP A 125 -14.92 13.66 -17.39
N GLY A 126 -14.53 14.92 -17.61
CA GLY A 126 -15.45 16.04 -17.82
C GLY A 126 -16.16 16.54 -16.55
N ARG A 127 -15.76 16.06 -15.38
CA ARG A 127 -16.32 16.49 -14.09
C ARG A 127 -15.84 17.89 -13.69
N ILE A 128 -14.65 18.27 -14.15
CA ILE A 128 -14.08 19.62 -13.98
C ILE A 128 -13.88 20.24 -15.36
N ARG A 129 -14.40 21.47 -15.58
CA ARG A 129 -14.37 22.16 -16.88
C ARG A 129 -13.03 22.86 -17.19
N TRP A 130 -12.02 22.72 -16.34
CA TRP A 130 -10.71 23.36 -16.54
C TRP A 130 -9.81 22.52 -17.46
N SER A 131 -9.76 22.91 -18.73
CA SER A 131 -9.00 22.19 -19.77
C SER A 131 -7.48 22.12 -19.52
N GLY A 132 -6.91 23.09 -18.79
CA GLY A 132 -5.49 23.11 -18.43
C GLY A 132 -5.05 21.90 -17.61
N LEU A 133 -5.94 21.36 -16.75
CA LEU A 133 -5.64 20.19 -15.91
C LEU A 133 -5.41 18.92 -16.74
N ARG A 134 -6.01 18.78 -17.91
CA ARG A 134 -5.79 17.62 -18.80
C ARG A 134 -4.34 17.51 -19.25
N ARG A 135 -3.59 18.64 -19.27
CA ARG A 135 -2.17 18.67 -19.62
C ARG A 135 -1.26 18.08 -18.51
N LEU A 136 -1.81 17.85 -17.31
CA LEU A 136 -1.08 17.22 -16.20
C LEU A 136 -1.08 15.67 -16.28
N ARG A 137 -1.61 15.09 -17.37
CA ARG A 137 -1.54 13.65 -17.65
C ARG A 137 -0.73 13.32 -18.91
N ALA A 138 -0.17 12.10 -18.91
CA ALA A 138 0.44 11.56 -20.12
C ALA A 138 -0.60 11.52 -21.29
N PRO A 139 -0.19 11.75 -22.54
CA PRO A 139 1.19 11.79 -23.04
C PRO A 139 1.89 13.15 -22.94
N SER A 140 1.31 14.17 -22.29
CA SER A 140 1.98 15.47 -22.19
C SER A 140 3.31 15.35 -21.45
N PRO A 141 4.32 16.21 -21.73
CA PRO A 141 5.60 16.20 -21.01
C PRO A 141 5.43 16.37 -19.49
N ALA A 142 4.60 17.34 -19.08
CA ALA A 142 4.29 17.56 -17.67
C ALA A 142 3.62 16.33 -17.03
N GLY A 143 2.66 15.72 -17.72
CA GLY A 143 1.98 14.51 -17.25
C GLY A 143 2.92 13.31 -17.12
N ARG A 144 3.89 13.16 -18.03
CA ARG A 144 4.91 12.11 -17.91
C ARG A 144 5.81 12.32 -16.69
N ILE A 145 6.24 13.55 -16.43
CA ILE A 145 7.04 13.89 -15.24
C ILE A 145 6.24 13.58 -13.96
N ILE A 146 4.97 13.99 -13.90
CA ILE A 146 4.09 13.72 -12.77
C ILE A 146 3.89 12.21 -12.57
N ALA A 147 3.67 11.45 -13.65
CA ALA A 147 3.53 10.00 -13.58
C ALA A 147 4.81 9.30 -13.10
N VAL A 148 5.98 9.71 -13.60
CA VAL A 148 7.28 9.13 -13.20
C VAL A 148 7.59 9.44 -11.74
N LEU A 149 7.55 10.71 -11.35
CA LEU A 149 7.89 11.12 -9.99
C LEU A 149 6.86 10.61 -8.99
N GLY A 150 5.58 10.77 -9.28
CA GLY A 150 4.53 10.26 -8.41
C GLY A 150 4.51 8.73 -8.34
N GLY A 151 4.81 8.02 -9.46
CA GLY A 151 4.97 6.57 -9.48
C GLY A 151 6.14 6.11 -8.61
N PHE A 152 7.28 6.79 -8.68
CA PHE A 152 8.43 6.52 -7.82
C PHE A 152 8.06 6.68 -6.33
N PHE A 153 7.43 7.80 -5.95
CA PHE A 153 7.01 8.00 -4.57
C PHE A 153 5.87 7.06 -4.16
N GLY A 154 4.99 6.66 -5.09
CA GLY A 154 3.96 5.64 -4.84
C GLY A 154 4.56 4.29 -4.50
N PHE A 155 5.53 3.83 -5.29
CA PHE A 155 6.30 2.62 -5.02
C PHE A 155 7.04 2.70 -3.67
N TYR A 156 7.71 3.84 -3.42
CA TYR A 156 8.43 4.08 -2.18
C TYR A 156 7.51 3.99 -0.95
N VAL A 157 6.37 4.70 -0.96
CA VAL A 157 5.40 4.72 0.16
C VAL A 157 4.78 3.32 0.36
N ALA A 158 4.52 2.58 -0.70
CA ALA A 158 4.00 1.21 -0.61
C ALA A 158 4.94 0.28 0.21
N GLY A 159 6.26 0.42 0.04
CA GLY A 159 7.25 -0.38 0.76
C GLY A 159 7.73 0.23 2.06
N TYR A 160 7.67 1.56 2.17
CA TYR A 160 8.21 2.32 3.29
C TYR A 160 7.65 1.86 4.65
N THR A 161 6.37 1.53 4.71
CA THR A 161 5.73 1.09 5.96
C THR A 161 6.33 -0.22 6.48
N GLY A 162 6.72 -1.13 5.59
CA GLY A 162 7.45 -2.35 5.96
C GLY A 162 8.91 -2.07 6.36
N VAL A 163 9.56 -1.11 5.69
CA VAL A 163 10.91 -0.67 6.09
C VAL A 163 10.88 0.00 7.46
N LEU A 164 9.85 0.81 7.74
CA LEU A 164 9.69 1.44 9.06
C LEU A 164 9.58 0.40 10.18
N LEU A 165 8.88 -0.71 9.95
CA LEU A 165 8.84 -1.84 10.88
C LEU A 165 10.22 -2.47 11.03
N ALA A 166 10.91 -2.77 9.94
CA ALA A 166 12.21 -3.45 9.96
C ALA A 166 13.31 -2.66 10.69
N VAL A 167 13.22 -1.33 10.75
CA VAL A 167 14.17 -0.49 11.51
C VAL A 167 13.74 -0.24 12.96
N THR A 168 12.57 -0.74 13.35
CA THR A 168 12.06 -0.62 14.72
C THR A 168 12.50 -1.86 15.50
N ASN A 169 13.22 -1.68 16.60
CA ASN A 169 13.80 -2.77 17.40
C ASN A 169 12.72 -3.57 18.15
N ARG A 170 12.02 -4.42 17.41
CA ARG A 170 11.00 -5.37 17.91
C ARG A 170 11.20 -6.73 17.27
N PRO A 171 11.00 -7.84 18.01
CA PRO A 171 10.98 -9.18 17.43
C PRO A 171 10.01 -9.25 16.23
N ILE A 172 10.28 -10.13 15.30
CA ILE A 172 9.57 -10.28 14.03
C ILE A 172 9.86 -9.12 13.07
N TRP A 173 9.78 -7.85 13.51
CA TRP A 173 9.98 -6.71 12.62
C TRP A 173 11.45 -6.51 12.23
N SER A 174 12.35 -6.52 13.22
CA SER A 174 13.79 -6.33 13.01
C SER A 174 14.52 -7.59 12.54
N ASP A 175 13.89 -8.76 12.68
CA ASP A 175 14.53 -10.04 12.36
C ASP A 175 14.50 -10.38 10.85
N THR A 176 13.81 -9.59 10.05
CA THR A 176 13.77 -9.76 8.59
C THR A 176 13.84 -8.44 7.85
N PRO A 177 14.73 -8.30 6.84
CA PRO A 177 14.77 -7.12 5.98
C PRO A 177 13.67 -7.15 4.89
N LEU A 178 12.92 -8.24 4.77
CA LEU A 178 11.99 -8.49 3.66
C LEU A 178 10.61 -7.85 3.84
N LEU A 179 10.32 -7.23 5.00
CA LEU A 179 9.01 -6.62 5.25
C LEU A 179 8.66 -5.52 4.25
N GLY A 180 9.65 -4.71 3.84
CA GLY A 180 9.45 -3.70 2.81
C GLY A 180 9.02 -4.31 1.48
N LEU A 181 9.68 -5.40 1.05
CA LEU A 181 9.33 -6.12 -0.16
C LEU A 181 7.94 -6.77 -0.06
N LEU A 182 7.64 -7.42 1.07
CA LEU A 182 6.31 -7.99 1.32
C LEU A 182 5.21 -6.94 1.20
N PHE A 183 5.43 -5.76 1.77
CA PHE A 183 4.43 -4.69 1.75
C PHE A 183 4.26 -4.06 0.37
N ILE A 184 5.34 -3.95 -0.44
CA ILE A 184 5.24 -3.51 -1.85
C ILE A 184 4.37 -4.49 -2.65
N VAL A 185 4.67 -5.77 -2.57
CA VAL A 185 3.95 -6.79 -3.34
C VAL A 185 2.50 -6.88 -2.89
N SER A 186 2.26 -6.87 -1.57
CA SER A 186 0.91 -6.83 -1.00
C SER A 186 0.14 -5.55 -1.37
N ALA A 187 0.81 -4.40 -1.47
CA ALA A 187 0.20 -3.16 -1.93
C ALA A 187 -0.20 -3.24 -3.41
N ALA A 188 0.64 -3.83 -4.26
CA ALA A 188 0.33 -4.04 -5.67
C ALA A 188 -0.88 -4.97 -5.83
N SER A 189 -0.93 -6.10 -5.10
CA SER A 189 -2.04 -7.04 -5.10
C SER A 189 -3.35 -6.38 -4.64
N THR A 190 -3.36 -5.78 -3.46
CA THR A 190 -4.57 -5.12 -2.92
C THR A 190 -5.04 -3.95 -3.79
N SER A 191 -4.12 -3.20 -4.40
CA SER A 191 -4.46 -2.10 -5.31
C SER A 191 -5.06 -2.61 -6.62
N SER A 192 -4.49 -3.66 -7.20
CA SER A 192 -5.04 -4.34 -8.39
C SER A 192 -6.45 -4.84 -8.10
N ALA A 193 -6.63 -5.54 -6.99
CA ALA A 193 -7.92 -6.08 -6.56
C ALA A 193 -8.98 -4.98 -6.40
N LEU A 194 -8.62 -3.84 -5.79
CA LEU A 194 -9.54 -2.71 -5.64
C LEU A 194 -9.88 -2.08 -7.00
N MET A 195 -8.90 -1.89 -7.88
CA MET A 195 -9.13 -1.36 -9.23
C MET A 195 -10.03 -2.29 -10.05
N ILE A 196 -9.85 -3.62 -9.95
CA ILE A 196 -10.71 -4.63 -10.57
C ILE A 196 -12.14 -4.51 -10.05
N LEU A 197 -12.32 -4.43 -8.73
CA LEU A 197 -13.63 -4.30 -8.10
C LEU A 197 -14.37 -3.04 -8.54
N LEU A 198 -13.66 -1.90 -8.62
CA LEU A 198 -14.22 -0.64 -9.09
C LEU A 198 -14.54 -0.68 -10.59
N ALA A 199 -13.70 -1.31 -11.41
CA ALA A 199 -13.96 -1.50 -12.84
C ALA A 199 -15.22 -2.35 -13.05
N TYR A 200 -15.36 -3.45 -12.30
CA TYR A 200 -16.54 -4.30 -12.33
C TYR A 200 -17.82 -3.53 -11.95
N ARG A 201 -17.80 -2.77 -10.85
CA ARG A 201 -18.94 -1.96 -10.41
C ARG A 201 -19.34 -0.86 -11.40
N SER A 202 -18.38 -0.35 -12.17
CA SER A 202 -18.63 0.66 -13.22
C SER A 202 -19.11 0.06 -14.55
N GLY A 203 -19.38 -1.25 -14.63
CA GLY A 203 -19.81 -1.94 -15.85
C GLY A 203 -18.71 -2.03 -16.93
N ARG A 204 -17.47 -1.74 -16.60
CA ARG A 204 -16.32 -1.77 -17.51
C ARG A 204 -15.71 -3.17 -17.57
N THR A 205 -16.44 -4.12 -18.19
CA THR A 205 -15.92 -5.45 -18.50
C THR A 205 -15.18 -5.43 -19.84
N THR A 206 -14.00 -4.87 -19.86
CA THR A 206 -13.16 -4.80 -21.06
C THR A 206 -12.04 -5.85 -21.01
N PRO A 207 -11.42 -6.22 -22.15
CA PRO A 207 -10.21 -7.05 -22.19
C PRO A 207 -9.11 -6.58 -21.25
N VAL A 208 -9.03 -5.26 -21.03
CA VAL A 208 -8.10 -4.60 -20.12
C VAL A 208 -8.24 -5.05 -18.67
N VAL A 209 -9.46 -5.31 -18.20
CA VAL A 209 -9.69 -5.84 -16.85
C VAL A 209 -9.19 -7.28 -16.75
N ALA A 210 -9.27 -8.05 -17.83
CA ALA A 210 -8.73 -9.42 -17.86
C ALA A 210 -7.21 -9.44 -17.76
N ASP A 211 -6.52 -8.47 -18.38
CA ASP A 211 -5.06 -8.35 -18.28
C ASP A 211 -4.65 -7.94 -16.86
N LEU A 212 -5.40 -7.02 -16.22
CA LEU A 212 -5.16 -6.67 -14.82
C LEU A 212 -5.35 -7.87 -13.89
N HIS A 213 -6.37 -8.69 -14.13
CA HIS A 213 -6.58 -9.94 -13.37
C HIS A 213 -5.42 -10.92 -13.54
N ARG A 214 -4.90 -11.08 -14.75
CA ARG A 214 -3.76 -11.97 -14.99
C ARG A 214 -2.51 -11.46 -14.28
N MET A 215 -2.30 -10.14 -14.28
CA MET A 215 -1.22 -9.51 -13.52
C MET A 215 -1.41 -9.73 -12.02
N ASP A 216 -2.61 -9.54 -11.50
CA ASP A 216 -2.94 -9.73 -10.09
C ASP A 216 -2.67 -11.16 -9.61
N ASP A 217 -3.02 -12.18 -10.40
CA ASP A 217 -2.70 -13.58 -10.08
C ASP A 217 -1.18 -13.81 -9.91
N TRP A 218 -0.34 -13.20 -10.78
CA TRP A 218 1.10 -13.28 -10.64
C TRP A 218 1.61 -12.52 -9.40
N VAL A 219 1.01 -11.37 -9.10
CA VAL A 219 1.37 -10.57 -7.92
C VAL A 219 0.99 -11.32 -6.64
N ILE A 220 -0.18 -11.96 -6.57
CA ILE A 220 -0.58 -12.80 -5.42
C ILE A 220 0.37 -14.00 -5.25
N ALA A 221 0.75 -14.66 -6.36
CA ALA A 221 1.70 -15.77 -6.31
C ALA A 221 3.08 -15.29 -5.80
N LEU A 222 3.53 -14.11 -6.23
CA LEU A 222 4.75 -13.48 -5.74
C LEU A 222 4.61 -13.10 -4.26
N GLU A 223 3.45 -12.59 -3.83
CA GLU A 223 3.18 -12.24 -2.44
C GLU A 223 3.31 -13.47 -1.53
N LEU A 224 2.75 -14.60 -1.95
CA LEU A 224 2.89 -15.87 -1.24
C LEU A 224 4.35 -16.32 -1.16
N LEU A 225 5.11 -16.21 -2.25
CA LEU A 225 6.52 -16.56 -2.30
C LEU A 225 7.34 -15.66 -1.36
N VAL A 226 7.11 -14.34 -1.38
CA VAL A 226 7.79 -13.39 -0.50
C VAL A 226 7.41 -13.63 0.96
N LEU A 227 6.15 -13.96 1.26
CA LEU A 227 5.72 -14.31 2.62
C LEU A 227 6.44 -15.58 3.12
N ILE A 228 6.59 -16.60 2.29
CA ILE A 228 7.39 -17.79 2.62
C ILE A 228 8.84 -17.39 2.88
N ALA A 229 9.42 -16.53 2.06
CA ALA A 229 10.78 -16.04 2.26
C ALA A 229 10.93 -15.27 3.59
N VAL A 230 9.93 -14.45 3.96
CA VAL A 230 9.88 -13.79 5.28
C VAL A 230 9.85 -14.83 6.40
N MET A 231 8.99 -15.84 6.31
CA MET A 231 8.90 -16.91 7.33
C MET A 231 10.24 -17.67 7.48
N VAL A 232 10.90 -17.97 6.38
CA VAL A 232 12.22 -18.63 6.38
C VAL A 232 13.27 -17.68 6.99
N SER A 233 13.24 -16.40 6.66
CA SER A 233 14.16 -15.38 7.17
C SER A 233 14.05 -15.17 8.68
N LEU A 234 12.87 -15.38 9.27
CA LEU A 234 12.66 -15.26 10.72
C LEU A 234 13.34 -16.37 11.53
N GLY A 235 13.66 -17.52 10.92
CA GLY A 235 14.33 -18.62 11.59
C GLY A 235 13.65 -19.03 12.91
N PRO A 236 14.40 -19.05 14.05
CA PRO A 236 13.82 -19.44 15.35
C PRO A 236 12.72 -18.50 15.86
N VAL A 237 12.71 -17.23 15.46
CA VAL A 237 11.71 -16.23 15.86
C VAL A 237 10.32 -16.58 15.29
N LEU A 238 10.26 -17.43 14.25
CA LEU A 238 8.99 -17.95 13.74
C LEU A 238 8.15 -18.64 14.81
N SER A 239 8.78 -19.17 15.87
CA SER A 239 8.07 -19.75 17.02
C SER A 239 7.12 -18.77 17.72
N ALA A 240 7.35 -17.45 17.58
CA ALA A 240 6.46 -16.40 18.07
C ALA A 240 5.08 -16.42 17.42
N TRP A 241 4.93 -17.07 16.26
CA TRP A 241 3.65 -17.28 15.59
C TRP A 241 2.99 -18.62 15.89
N LEU A 242 3.52 -19.41 16.83
CA LEU A 242 2.85 -20.64 17.32
C LEU A 242 1.75 -20.31 18.34
N ASN A 243 0.89 -19.37 17.98
CA ASN A 243 -0.22 -18.87 18.78
C ASN A 243 -1.38 -18.41 17.88
N VAL A 244 -2.31 -17.62 18.41
CA VAL A 244 -3.47 -17.10 17.67
C VAL A 244 -3.09 -16.29 16.42
N TRP A 245 -1.92 -15.62 16.44
CA TRP A 245 -1.43 -14.86 15.28
C TRP A 245 -1.01 -15.77 14.11
N GLY A 246 -0.44 -16.93 14.42
CA GLY A 246 -0.12 -17.92 13.38
C GLY A 246 -1.38 -18.54 12.76
N ILE A 247 -2.42 -18.77 13.55
CA ILE A 247 -3.73 -19.21 13.02
C ILE A 247 -4.29 -18.12 12.09
N LEU A 248 -4.27 -16.86 12.52
CA LEU A 248 -4.73 -15.75 11.70
C LEU A 248 -3.90 -15.60 10.40
N LEU A 249 -2.58 -15.78 10.48
CA LEU A 249 -1.70 -15.80 9.31
C LEU A 249 -2.06 -16.94 8.34
N ALA A 250 -2.34 -18.14 8.87
CA ALA A 250 -2.80 -19.26 8.05
C ALA A 250 -4.13 -18.95 7.34
N ILE A 251 -5.06 -18.28 8.02
CA ILE A 251 -6.32 -17.80 7.44
C ILE A 251 -6.02 -16.77 6.32
N VAL A 252 -5.09 -15.85 6.53
CA VAL A 252 -4.66 -14.87 5.50
C VAL A 252 -4.11 -15.59 4.28
N ILE A 253 -3.23 -16.58 4.46
CA ILE A 253 -2.65 -17.35 3.36
C ILE A 253 -3.76 -18.09 2.58
N VAL A 254 -4.64 -18.79 3.29
CA VAL A 254 -5.67 -19.61 2.65
C VAL A 254 -6.75 -18.74 1.98
N LEU A 255 -7.32 -17.78 2.70
CA LEU A 255 -8.44 -16.98 2.21
C LEU A 255 -8.01 -15.74 1.42
N GLY A 256 -6.87 -15.12 1.79
CA GLY A 256 -6.39 -13.89 1.15
C GLY A 256 -5.50 -14.12 -0.07
N MET A 257 -4.88 -15.31 -0.22
CA MET A 257 -3.95 -15.59 -1.31
C MET A 257 -4.35 -16.84 -2.11
N ILE A 258 -4.48 -18.01 -1.48
CA ILE A 258 -4.75 -19.27 -2.19
C ILE A 258 -6.17 -19.29 -2.79
N ALA A 259 -7.18 -18.93 -1.99
CA ALA A 259 -8.56 -18.94 -2.46
C ALA A 259 -8.80 -17.99 -3.65
N PRO A 260 -8.31 -16.74 -3.67
CA PRO A 260 -8.40 -15.88 -4.86
C PRO A 260 -7.77 -16.50 -6.08
N LEU A 261 -6.56 -17.09 -5.98
CA LEU A 261 -5.89 -17.75 -7.09
C LEU A 261 -6.71 -18.92 -7.66
N VAL A 262 -7.25 -19.77 -6.77
CA VAL A 262 -8.08 -20.91 -7.17
C VAL A 262 -9.38 -20.45 -7.83
N LEU A 263 -10.04 -19.41 -7.25
CA LEU A 263 -11.27 -18.86 -7.80
C LEU A 263 -11.04 -18.20 -9.17
N SER A 264 -9.97 -17.42 -9.32
CA SER A 264 -9.57 -16.81 -10.59
C SER A 264 -9.26 -17.85 -11.65
N TRP A 265 -8.55 -18.92 -11.28
CA TRP A 265 -8.26 -20.03 -12.19
C TRP A 265 -9.54 -20.76 -12.62
N ARG A 266 -10.45 -21.07 -11.69
CA ARG A 266 -11.76 -21.69 -11.98
C ARG A 266 -12.62 -20.79 -12.86
N ALA A 267 -12.72 -19.50 -12.56
CA ALA A 267 -13.50 -18.55 -13.35
C ALA A 267 -13.06 -18.53 -14.81
N ARG A 268 -11.74 -18.55 -15.07
CA ARG A 268 -11.20 -18.65 -16.44
C ARG A 268 -11.53 -19.97 -17.12
N ARG A 269 -11.43 -21.08 -16.39
CA ARG A 269 -11.66 -22.42 -16.95
C ARG A 269 -13.14 -22.68 -17.30
N PHE A 270 -14.06 -22.14 -16.50
CA PHE A 270 -15.50 -22.41 -16.64
C PHE A 270 -16.30 -21.21 -17.16
N HIS A 271 -15.64 -20.16 -17.65
CA HIS A 271 -16.26 -18.92 -18.17
C HIS A 271 -17.27 -18.27 -17.20
N GLN A 272 -17.09 -18.46 -15.90
CA GLN A 272 -17.93 -17.87 -14.85
C GLN A 272 -17.38 -16.51 -14.43
N VAL A 273 -18.16 -15.45 -14.59
CA VAL A 273 -17.73 -14.06 -14.37
C VAL A 273 -18.06 -13.59 -12.96
N THR A 274 -17.48 -14.20 -11.93
CA THR A 274 -17.62 -13.64 -10.57
C THR A 274 -16.26 -13.12 -10.07
N LEU A 275 -15.81 -12.02 -10.65
CA LEU A 275 -14.49 -11.41 -10.38
C LEU A 275 -14.46 -10.59 -9.09
N ALA A 276 -15.64 -10.28 -8.51
CA ALA A 276 -15.72 -9.47 -7.28
C ALA A 276 -15.28 -10.24 -6.02
N THR A 277 -15.59 -11.52 -5.93
CA THR A 277 -15.26 -12.33 -4.75
C THR A 277 -13.76 -12.50 -4.55
N PRO A 278 -12.95 -12.92 -5.56
CA PRO A 278 -11.49 -12.94 -5.41
C PRO A 278 -10.92 -11.60 -4.97
N ALA A 279 -11.34 -10.50 -5.61
CA ALA A 279 -10.85 -9.17 -5.28
C ALA A 279 -11.16 -8.74 -3.82
N LEU A 280 -12.35 -9.07 -3.32
CA LEU A 280 -12.70 -8.82 -1.92
C LEU A 280 -11.84 -9.63 -0.96
N LEU A 281 -11.59 -10.91 -1.27
CA LEU A 281 -10.74 -11.77 -0.45
C LEU A 281 -9.30 -11.24 -0.38
N VAL A 282 -8.75 -10.77 -1.51
CA VAL A 282 -7.41 -10.14 -1.54
C VAL A 282 -7.38 -8.87 -0.68
N LEU A 283 -8.38 -8.01 -0.77
CA LEU A 283 -8.45 -6.79 0.03
C LEU A 283 -8.50 -7.10 1.54
N VAL A 284 -9.35 -8.03 1.94
CA VAL A 284 -9.46 -8.45 3.35
C VAL A 284 -8.17 -9.14 3.80
N GLY A 285 -7.61 -10.03 2.98
CA GLY A 285 -6.35 -10.71 3.24
C GLY A 285 -5.19 -9.73 3.43
N GLY A 286 -5.05 -8.76 2.55
CA GLY A 286 -4.00 -7.74 2.64
C GLY A 286 -4.15 -6.81 3.85
N PHE A 287 -5.37 -6.50 4.28
CA PHE A 287 -5.59 -5.79 5.54
C PHE A 287 -5.19 -6.66 6.74
N LEU A 288 -5.68 -7.91 6.80
CA LEU A 288 -5.36 -8.84 7.89
C LEU A 288 -3.87 -9.16 7.95
N LEU A 289 -3.17 -9.23 6.82
CA LEU A 289 -1.71 -9.41 6.80
C LEU A 289 -1.02 -8.29 7.59
N ARG A 290 -1.42 -7.04 7.40
CA ARG A 290 -0.85 -5.90 8.14
C ARG A 290 -1.19 -5.97 9.62
N VAL A 291 -2.42 -6.36 9.95
CA VAL A 291 -2.85 -6.60 11.35
C VAL A 291 -1.96 -7.65 12.00
N VAL A 292 -1.74 -8.80 11.35
CA VAL A 292 -0.87 -9.85 11.87
C VAL A 292 0.55 -9.35 12.08
N ILE A 293 1.16 -8.72 11.07
CA ILE A 293 2.55 -8.25 11.17
C ILE A 293 2.71 -7.20 12.28
N VAL A 294 1.77 -6.24 12.38
CA VAL A 294 1.88 -5.15 13.37
C VAL A 294 1.64 -5.64 14.79
N PHE A 295 0.60 -6.44 15.02
CA PHE A 295 0.21 -6.77 16.38
C PHE A 295 0.91 -8.02 16.93
N SER A 296 1.29 -8.98 16.09
CA SER A 296 2.01 -10.16 16.55
C SER A 296 3.36 -9.80 17.20
N ALA A 297 4.08 -8.83 16.65
CA ALA A 297 5.34 -8.37 17.20
C ALA A 297 5.20 -7.61 18.53
N GLN A 298 4.01 -7.11 18.85
CA GLN A 298 3.74 -6.41 20.10
C GLN A 298 3.30 -7.35 21.23
N SER A 299 2.92 -8.58 20.88
CA SER A 299 2.49 -9.61 21.83
C SER A 299 3.65 -10.53 22.29
N VAL A 300 4.85 -10.32 21.76
CA VAL A 300 6.11 -11.02 22.11
C VAL A 300 7.01 -10.13 23.02
#